data_a46e233dd6bafa4d3d45736552060210
#
_entry.id   a46e233dd6bafa4d3d45736552060210
#
_cell.length_a   1.000
_cell.length_b   1.000
_cell.length_c   1.000
_cell.angle_alpha   90.00
_cell.angle_beta   90.00
_cell.angle_gamma   90.00
#
_symmetry.space_group_name_H-M   'P 1'
#
loop_
_entity.id
_entity.type
_entity.pdbx_description
1 polymer ?
#
loop_
_entity_poly.entity_id
_entity_poly.type
_entity_poly.pdbx_seq_one_letter_code
_entity_poly.pdbx_strand_id
1 'polypeptide(L)'
;MKHLCATLLLLCSGLNPQLDGRDLFIEQITNCALQYNATTISSERVPIHLVVAVAAHESAWGKSRFAFEGNNYFGIKTLSQDPDKYMVPKNNKKVKLQKYETMCSSVDGFMELVTISPRYKEFQEELEKQWLVDKVEYNKLLSSMFRFSTDKEWKIKVLDIIGQIKK
;
A
#
# COMPACT_ATOMS: atom_id res chain seq x y z
N MET A 1 -30.26 -59.12 0.24
CA MET A 1 -30.75 -57.79 0.69
C MET A 1 -29.60 -56.84 0.57
N LYS A 2 -29.60 -55.96 -0.45
CA LYS A 2 -28.53 -55.00 -0.74
C LYS A 2 -28.96 -53.64 -0.24
N HIS A 3 -28.28 -53.12 0.79
CA HIS A 3 -28.51 -51.75 1.26
C HIS A 3 -27.70 -50.79 0.40
N LEU A 4 -28.40 -49.98 -0.41
CA LEU A 4 -27.88 -48.85 -1.11
C LEU A 4 -27.68 -47.71 -0.10
N CYS A 5 -26.43 -47.34 0.17
CA CYS A 5 -26.08 -46.15 0.94
C CYS A 5 -25.93 -44.99 -0.06
N ALA A 6 -26.96 -44.17 -0.20
CA ALA A 6 -26.91 -42.95 -1.03
C ALA A 6 -26.16 -41.85 -0.27
N THR A 7 -24.92 -41.63 -0.64
CA THR A 7 -24.11 -40.50 -0.14
C THR A 7 -24.58 -39.23 -0.79
N LEU A 8 -25.32 -38.43 -0.03
CA LEU A 8 -25.75 -37.08 -0.44
C LEU A 8 -24.55 -36.12 -0.38
N LEU A 9 -23.91 -35.89 -1.51
CA LEU A 9 -22.91 -34.83 -1.69
C LEU A 9 -23.64 -33.49 -1.63
N LEU A 10 -23.63 -32.85 -0.46
CA LEU A 10 -23.95 -31.42 -0.34
C LEU A 10 -22.85 -30.61 -1.06
N LEU A 11 -23.12 -30.20 -2.27
CA LEU A 11 -22.39 -29.13 -2.94
C LEU A 11 -22.69 -27.81 -2.21
N CYS A 12 -21.86 -27.50 -1.20
CA CYS A 12 -21.75 -26.13 -0.72
C CYS A 12 -21.08 -25.29 -1.81
N SER A 13 -21.86 -24.85 -2.79
CA SER A 13 -21.49 -23.72 -3.64
C SER A 13 -21.55 -22.47 -2.78
N GLY A 14 -20.49 -22.25 -2.00
CA GLY A 14 -20.23 -20.97 -1.37
C GLY A 14 -20.04 -19.95 -2.48
N LEU A 15 -21.08 -19.15 -2.74
CA LEU A 15 -20.95 -17.89 -3.42
C LEU A 15 -20.00 -17.03 -2.62
N ASN A 16 -18.69 -17.09 -2.93
CA ASN A 16 -17.77 -16.04 -2.54
C ASN A 16 -18.27 -14.78 -3.26
N PRO A 17 -18.74 -13.75 -2.54
CA PRO A 17 -19.06 -12.49 -3.18
C PRO A 17 -17.78 -12.06 -3.91
N GLN A 18 -17.88 -11.92 -5.23
CA GLN A 18 -16.76 -11.45 -6.03
C GLN A 18 -16.45 -10.03 -5.54
N LEU A 19 -15.29 -9.84 -4.89
CA LEU A 19 -14.86 -8.54 -4.42
C LEU A 19 -14.87 -7.56 -5.60
N ASP A 20 -15.35 -6.35 -5.37
CA ASP A 20 -15.20 -5.32 -6.38
C ASP A 20 -13.72 -4.96 -6.58
N GLY A 21 -13.38 -4.26 -7.64
CA GLY A 21 -11.98 -3.95 -7.94
C GLY A 21 -11.31 -3.09 -6.85
N ARG A 22 -12.09 -2.41 -6.02
CA ARG A 22 -11.63 -1.59 -4.92
C ARG A 22 -11.31 -2.44 -3.70
N ASP A 23 -12.20 -3.34 -3.34
CA ASP A 23 -12.01 -4.28 -2.24
C ASP A 23 -10.85 -5.21 -2.51
N LEU A 24 -10.72 -5.71 -3.73
CA LEU A 24 -9.57 -6.51 -4.15
C LEU A 24 -8.25 -5.73 -4.02
N PHE A 25 -8.22 -4.46 -4.42
CA PHE A 25 -7.05 -3.61 -4.26
C PHE A 25 -6.67 -3.44 -2.79
N ILE A 26 -7.66 -3.16 -1.91
CA ILE A 26 -7.45 -3.03 -0.46
C ILE A 26 -6.86 -4.31 0.11
N GLU A 27 -7.46 -5.46 -0.23
CA GLU A 27 -7.00 -6.77 0.24
C GLU A 27 -5.55 -7.05 -0.21
N GLN A 28 -5.22 -6.84 -1.48
CA GLN A 28 -3.90 -7.10 -2.02
C GLN A 28 -2.80 -6.24 -1.37
N ILE A 29 -3.02 -4.92 -1.26
CA ILE A 29 -2.06 -4.02 -0.58
C ILE A 29 -1.94 -4.37 0.90
N THR A 30 -3.07 -4.69 1.56
CA THR A 30 -3.08 -5.13 2.98
C THR A 30 -2.21 -6.36 3.18
N ASN A 31 -2.38 -7.38 2.34
CA ASN A 31 -1.61 -8.62 2.45
C ASN A 31 -0.10 -8.39 2.29
N CYS A 32 0.31 -7.57 1.30
CA CYS A 32 1.71 -7.21 1.14
C CYS A 32 2.26 -6.45 2.37
N ALA A 33 1.53 -5.46 2.87
CA ALA A 33 1.95 -4.67 4.03
C ALA A 33 2.01 -5.50 5.32
N LEU A 34 1.10 -6.47 5.51
CA LEU A 34 1.15 -7.41 6.62
C LEU A 34 2.38 -8.31 6.55
N GLN A 35 2.74 -8.80 5.35
CA GLN A 35 3.95 -9.61 5.14
C GLN A 35 5.21 -8.82 5.52
N TYR A 36 5.33 -7.57 5.08
CA TYR A 36 6.44 -6.70 5.46
C TYR A 36 6.50 -6.49 6.98
N ASN A 37 5.39 -6.09 7.60
CA ASN A 37 5.31 -5.85 9.04
C ASN A 37 5.61 -7.10 9.88
N ALA A 38 5.37 -8.32 9.36
CA ALA A 38 5.67 -9.56 10.06
C ALA A 38 7.18 -9.78 10.28
N THR A 39 8.02 -9.21 9.42
CA THR A 39 9.49 -9.29 9.50
C THR A 39 10.14 -8.06 10.14
N THR A 40 9.33 -7.05 10.51
CA THR A 40 9.79 -5.75 11.03
C THR A 40 9.55 -5.65 12.53
N ILE A 41 10.46 -4.98 13.25
CA ILE A 41 10.28 -4.72 14.69
C ILE A 41 9.05 -3.83 14.93
N SER A 42 8.41 -3.98 16.09
CA SER A 42 7.11 -3.35 16.36
C SER A 42 7.10 -1.84 16.16
N SER A 43 8.15 -1.13 16.62
CA SER A 43 8.26 0.33 16.52
C SER A 43 8.39 0.88 15.11
N GLU A 44 8.76 0.03 14.14
CA GLU A 44 8.92 0.40 12.73
C GLU A 44 7.76 -0.07 11.85
N ARG A 45 6.76 -0.76 12.43
CA ARG A 45 5.60 -1.23 11.67
C ARG A 45 4.71 -0.08 11.25
N VAL A 46 4.53 0.07 9.94
CA VAL A 46 3.66 1.11 9.39
C VAL A 46 2.19 0.68 9.49
N PRO A 47 1.29 1.54 10.00
CA PRO A 47 -0.13 1.21 10.09
C PRO A 47 -0.72 0.86 8.71
N ILE A 48 -1.37 -0.29 8.59
CA ILE A 48 -1.84 -0.86 7.32
C ILE A 48 -2.77 0.10 6.57
N HIS A 49 -3.75 0.71 7.26
CA HIS A 49 -4.66 1.66 6.61
C HIS A 49 -3.93 2.88 6.01
N LEU A 50 -2.80 3.30 6.60
CA LEU A 50 -1.97 4.36 6.02
C LEU A 50 -1.35 3.89 4.70
N VAL A 51 -0.78 2.69 4.67
CA VAL A 51 -0.17 2.11 3.46
C VAL A 51 -1.20 1.99 2.34
N VAL A 52 -2.38 1.40 2.65
CA VAL A 52 -3.47 1.24 1.68
C VAL A 52 -3.95 2.58 1.14
N ALA A 53 -4.15 3.57 2.02
CA ALA A 53 -4.67 4.88 1.61
C ALA A 53 -3.68 5.66 0.75
N VAL A 54 -2.38 5.62 1.07
CA VAL A 54 -1.34 6.23 0.24
C VAL A 54 -1.27 5.55 -1.11
N ALA A 55 -1.25 4.21 -1.17
CA ALA A 55 -1.25 3.46 -2.42
C ALA A 55 -2.49 3.79 -3.27
N ALA A 56 -3.69 3.83 -2.67
CA ALA A 56 -4.94 4.16 -3.35
C ALA A 56 -4.90 5.57 -3.95
N HIS A 57 -4.41 6.56 -3.20
CA HIS A 57 -4.29 7.93 -3.66
C HIS A 57 -3.29 8.07 -4.82
N GLU A 58 -2.06 7.57 -4.64
CA GLU A 58 -0.97 7.73 -5.59
C GLU A 58 -1.18 6.96 -6.90
N SER A 59 -1.86 5.82 -6.83
CA SER A 59 -2.08 4.96 -7.98
C SER A 59 -3.48 5.08 -8.62
N ALA A 60 -4.35 5.96 -8.09
CA ALA A 60 -5.78 5.98 -8.46
C ALA A 60 -6.42 4.59 -8.30
N TRP A 61 -6.24 3.96 -7.13
CA TRP A 61 -6.71 2.61 -6.84
C TRP A 61 -6.14 1.55 -7.80
N GLY A 62 -4.85 1.64 -8.11
CA GLY A 62 -4.15 0.74 -9.02
C GLY A 62 -4.40 0.98 -10.51
N LYS A 63 -5.21 1.99 -10.87
CA LYS A 63 -5.60 2.27 -12.27
C LYS A 63 -4.60 3.14 -13.04
N SER A 64 -3.62 3.74 -12.35
CA SER A 64 -2.60 4.56 -13.01
C SER A 64 -1.70 3.70 -13.92
N ARG A 65 -1.19 4.29 -15.00
CA ARG A 65 -0.25 3.61 -15.90
C ARG A 65 0.98 3.08 -15.16
N PHE A 66 1.47 3.83 -14.17
CA PHE A 66 2.67 3.43 -13.40
C PHE A 66 2.40 2.25 -12.47
N ALA A 67 1.20 2.13 -11.92
CA ALA A 67 0.78 0.95 -11.17
C ALA A 67 0.58 -0.25 -12.09
N PHE A 68 -0.13 -0.07 -13.22
CA PHE A 68 -0.48 -1.16 -14.11
C PHE A 68 0.71 -1.72 -14.90
N GLU A 69 1.58 -0.84 -15.48
CA GLU A 69 2.71 -1.27 -16.33
C GLU A 69 4.01 -1.47 -15.54
N GLY A 70 4.16 -0.86 -14.37
CA GLY A 70 5.41 -0.83 -13.62
C GLY A 70 5.29 -1.22 -12.16
N ASN A 71 4.14 -1.71 -11.71
CA ASN A 71 3.86 -2.05 -10.31
C ASN A 71 4.23 -0.94 -9.32
N ASN A 72 4.26 0.33 -9.74
CA ASN A 72 4.61 1.45 -8.87
C ASN A 72 3.34 2.11 -8.33
N TYR A 73 2.91 1.67 -7.16
CA TYR A 73 1.68 2.11 -6.50
C TYR A 73 1.84 3.38 -5.65
N PHE A 74 3.07 3.85 -5.44
CA PHE A 74 3.39 4.97 -4.54
C PHE A 74 4.09 6.13 -5.24
N GLY A 75 4.28 6.09 -6.55
CA GLY A 75 4.96 7.12 -7.30
C GLY A 75 6.45 7.27 -6.95
N ILE A 76 7.09 6.22 -6.47
CA ILE A 76 8.50 6.25 -6.02
C ILE A 76 9.42 6.47 -7.21
N LYS A 77 10.32 7.44 -7.06
CA LYS A 77 11.32 7.82 -8.06
C LYS A 77 12.59 6.97 -7.91
N THR A 78 13.33 6.86 -9.01
CA THR A 78 14.63 6.19 -9.02
C THR A 78 15.70 7.03 -9.70
N LEU A 79 16.96 6.77 -9.35
CA LEU A 79 18.15 7.29 -10.02
C LEU A 79 18.76 6.31 -11.00
N SER A 80 18.14 5.15 -11.20
CA SER A 80 18.64 4.11 -12.12
C SER A 80 18.86 4.68 -13.52
N GLN A 81 19.94 4.26 -14.16
CA GLN A 81 20.22 4.55 -15.57
C GLN A 81 19.79 3.40 -16.49
N ASP A 82 19.41 2.26 -15.93
CA ASP A 82 18.90 1.10 -16.65
C ASP A 82 17.45 1.35 -17.11
N PRO A 83 17.17 1.44 -18.43
CA PRO A 83 15.85 1.73 -18.97
C PRO A 83 14.79 0.72 -18.57
N ASP A 84 15.16 -0.52 -18.27
CA ASP A 84 14.24 -1.58 -17.90
C ASP A 84 13.75 -1.43 -16.46
N LYS A 85 14.44 -0.64 -15.64
CA LYS A 85 14.13 -0.41 -14.23
C LYS A 85 13.28 0.83 -13.92
N TYR A 86 12.88 1.60 -14.94
CA TYR A 86 12.07 2.78 -14.70
C TYR A 86 11.07 3.07 -15.81
N MET A 87 10.11 3.90 -15.49
CA MET A 87 9.16 4.52 -16.41
C MET A 87 9.25 6.03 -16.35
N VAL A 88 8.94 6.69 -17.47
CA VAL A 88 9.00 8.14 -17.58
C VAL A 88 7.58 8.71 -17.77
N PRO A 89 7.19 9.75 -16.99
CA PRO A 89 5.95 10.47 -17.22
C PRO A 89 5.94 11.19 -18.58
N LYS A 90 4.79 11.18 -19.25
CA LYS A 90 4.65 11.85 -20.57
C LYS A 90 5.01 13.33 -20.52
N ASN A 91 4.64 14.01 -19.44
CA ASN A 91 4.77 15.46 -19.27
C ASN A 91 6.09 15.89 -18.59
N ASN A 92 6.90 14.95 -18.10
CA ASN A 92 8.17 15.27 -17.45
C ASN A 92 9.22 14.17 -17.67
N LYS A 93 9.95 14.27 -18.77
CA LYS A 93 10.99 13.30 -19.15
C LYS A 93 12.21 13.26 -18.21
N LYS A 94 12.35 14.24 -17.30
CA LYS A 94 13.45 14.28 -16.33
C LYS A 94 13.16 13.41 -15.09
N VAL A 95 11.91 13.04 -14.87
CA VAL A 95 11.51 12.20 -13.75
C VAL A 95 11.52 10.74 -14.18
N LYS A 96 12.17 9.90 -13.40
CA LYS A 96 12.16 8.45 -13.55
C LYS A 96 11.40 7.84 -12.37
N LEU A 97 10.37 7.06 -12.65
CA LEU A 97 9.60 6.33 -11.65
C LEU A 97 10.05 4.87 -11.66
N GLN A 98 10.35 4.34 -10.47
CA GLN A 98 10.81 2.97 -10.28
C GLN A 98 9.83 1.96 -10.88
N LYS A 99 10.32 0.94 -11.58
CA LYS A 99 9.57 -0.28 -11.88
C LYS A 99 9.83 -1.32 -10.81
N TYR A 100 8.80 -2.02 -10.43
CA TYR A 100 8.86 -3.13 -9.49
C TYR A 100 8.43 -4.42 -10.17
N GLU A 101 8.93 -5.55 -9.69
CA GLU A 101 8.57 -6.86 -10.23
C GLU A 101 7.13 -7.24 -9.85
N THR A 102 6.72 -6.87 -8.63
CA THR A 102 5.39 -7.17 -8.09
C THR A 102 4.79 -5.99 -7.35
N MET A 103 3.50 -6.06 -7.06
CA MET A 103 2.82 -5.13 -6.16
C MET A 103 3.48 -5.13 -4.76
N CYS A 104 3.79 -6.30 -4.20
CA CYS A 104 4.40 -6.38 -2.89
C CYS A 104 5.79 -5.75 -2.85
N SER A 105 6.62 -5.92 -3.89
CA SER A 105 7.91 -5.21 -3.97
C SER A 105 7.77 -3.69 -3.94
N SER A 106 6.67 -3.16 -4.50
CA SER A 106 6.36 -1.72 -4.43
C SER A 106 5.92 -1.29 -3.03
N VAL A 107 5.14 -2.13 -2.34
CA VAL A 107 4.77 -1.91 -0.93
C VAL A 107 6.01 -1.93 -0.04
N ASP A 108 6.89 -2.92 -0.20
CA ASP A 108 8.15 -3.04 0.53
C ASP A 108 9.01 -1.79 0.32
N GLY A 109 9.20 -1.38 -0.95
CA GLY A 109 9.97 -0.18 -1.28
C GLY A 109 9.39 1.12 -0.69
N PHE A 110 8.07 1.24 -0.56
CA PHE A 110 7.45 2.36 0.13
C PHE A 110 7.69 2.30 1.64
N MET A 111 7.47 1.14 2.25
CA MET A 111 7.64 0.96 3.70
C MET A 111 9.10 1.17 4.11
N GLU A 112 10.06 0.60 3.38
CA GLU A 112 11.48 0.88 3.57
C GLU A 112 11.81 2.38 3.42
N LEU A 113 11.27 3.03 2.40
CA LEU A 113 11.51 4.44 2.18
C LEU A 113 11.12 5.29 3.39
N VAL A 114 9.96 5.04 3.99
CA VAL A 114 9.47 5.87 5.11
C VAL A 114 10.06 5.47 6.47
N THR A 115 10.49 4.21 6.63
CA THR A 115 11.03 3.71 7.91
C THR A 115 12.56 3.78 8.01
N ILE A 116 13.30 3.83 6.88
CA ILE A 116 14.76 3.78 6.89
C ILE A 116 15.38 5.08 6.39
N SER A 117 14.75 5.75 5.41
CA SER A 117 15.38 6.93 4.79
C SER A 117 15.43 8.11 5.74
N PRO A 118 16.62 8.76 5.90
CA PRO A 118 16.77 9.98 6.71
C PRO A 118 15.85 11.13 6.29
N ARG A 119 15.33 11.08 5.06
CA ARG A 119 14.35 12.06 4.55
C ARG A 119 13.04 12.05 5.32
N TYR A 120 12.70 10.93 5.96
CA TYR A 120 11.44 10.72 6.70
C TYR A 120 11.67 10.53 8.20
N LYS A 121 12.74 11.14 8.74
CA LYS A 121 13.09 11.04 10.16
C LYS A 121 11.93 11.49 11.06
N GLU A 122 11.24 12.57 10.72
CA GLU A 122 10.09 13.05 11.47
C GLU A 122 8.93 12.05 11.51
N PHE A 123 8.74 11.29 10.42
CA PHE A 123 7.75 10.20 10.38
C PHE A 123 8.18 9.03 11.28
N GLN A 124 9.45 8.66 11.25
CA GLN A 124 10.00 7.57 12.07
C GLN A 124 9.85 7.87 13.56
N GLU A 125 10.20 9.09 13.98
CA GLU A 125 10.05 9.55 15.36
C GLU A 125 8.57 9.60 15.81
N GLU A 126 7.66 10.03 14.95
CA GLU A 126 6.23 10.06 15.25
C GLU A 126 5.66 8.64 15.30
N LEU A 127 6.09 7.74 14.42
CA LEU A 127 5.70 6.34 14.39
C LEU A 127 6.10 5.63 15.69
N GLU A 128 7.34 5.78 16.13
CA GLU A 128 7.84 5.23 17.38
C GLU A 128 7.05 5.71 18.60
N LYS A 129 6.77 7.04 18.69
CA LYS A 129 5.95 7.61 19.77
C LYS A 129 4.56 6.99 19.84
N GLN A 130 3.94 6.76 18.68
CA GLN A 130 2.59 6.19 18.64
C GLN A 130 2.58 4.71 19.03
N TRP A 131 3.59 3.96 18.68
CA TRP A 131 3.74 2.57 19.12
C TRP A 131 3.98 2.45 20.63
N LEU A 132 4.72 3.38 21.23
CA LEU A 132 4.95 3.40 22.69
C LEU A 132 3.65 3.59 23.50
N VAL A 133 2.66 4.28 22.94
CA VAL A 133 1.37 4.53 23.60
C VAL A 133 0.22 3.68 23.06
N ASP A 134 0.53 2.75 22.15
CA ASP A 134 -0.45 1.87 21.48
C ASP A 134 -1.66 2.63 20.89
N LYS A 135 -1.38 3.77 20.25
CA LYS A 135 -2.42 4.63 19.68
C LYS A 135 -2.01 5.21 18.33
N VAL A 136 -2.75 4.87 17.28
CA VAL A 136 -2.52 5.39 15.92
C VAL A 136 -3.26 6.69 15.68
N GLU A 137 -2.52 7.78 15.45
CA GLU A 137 -3.02 9.10 15.06
C GLU A 137 -2.60 9.45 13.63
N TYR A 138 -3.39 9.03 12.64
CA TYR A 138 -3.06 9.19 11.22
C TYR A 138 -2.77 10.63 10.80
N ASN A 139 -3.48 11.61 11.40
CA ASN A 139 -3.25 13.02 11.09
C ASN A 139 -1.82 13.47 11.44
N LYS A 140 -1.26 12.98 12.56
CA LYS A 140 0.12 13.27 12.97
C LYS A 140 1.13 12.56 12.06
N LEU A 141 0.92 11.26 11.80
CA LEU A 141 1.77 10.49 10.88
C LEU A 141 1.83 11.13 9.49
N LEU A 142 0.69 11.49 8.91
CA LEU A 142 0.65 12.13 7.59
C LEU A 142 1.25 13.54 7.60
N SER A 143 1.12 14.28 8.71
CA SER A 143 1.78 15.59 8.85
C SER A 143 3.30 15.49 8.86
N SER A 144 3.87 14.42 9.43
CA SER A 144 5.31 14.17 9.44
C SER A 144 5.84 13.66 8.08
N MET A 145 4.93 13.26 7.17
CA MET A 145 5.27 12.88 5.78
C MET A 145 5.23 14.06 4.79
N PHE A 146 5.38 15.30 5.23
CA PHE A 146 5.23 16.52 4.41
C PHE A 146 6.13 16.57 3.17
N ARG A 147 7.21 15.78 3.14
CA ARG A 147 8.13 15.68 1.98
C ARG A 147 7.69 14.63 0.95
N PHE A 148 6.61 13.88 1.22
CA PHE A 148 6.15 12.83 0.33
C PHE A 148 5.47 13.40 -0.91
N SER A 149 4.62 14.40 -0.74
CA SER A 149 3.92 15.07 -1.83
C SER A 149 4.11 16.59 -1.80
N THR A 150 4.04 17.22 -2.96
CA THR A 150 3.99 18.69 -3.11
C THR A 150 2.55 19.23 -3.16
N ASP A 151 1.55 18.35 -3.24
CA ASP A 151 0.13 18.71 -3.18
C ASP A 151 -0.24 19.10 -1.74
N LYS A 152 -0.65 20.34 -1.53
CA LYS A 152 -1.04 20.87 -0.22
C LYS A 152 -2.28 20.16 0.37
N GLU A 153 -3.12 19.59 -0.47
CA GLU A 153 -4.31 18.84 -0.06
C GLU A 153 -4.05 17.34 0.13
N TRP A 154 -2.85 16.86 -0.18
CA TRP A 154 -2.50 15.44 -0.15
C TRP A 154 -2.91 14.76 1.15
N LYS A 155 -2.55 15.37 2.28
CA LYS A 155 -2.88 14.84 3.61
C LYS A 155 -4.39 14.68 3.81
N ILE A 156 -5.17 15.66 3.40
CA ILE A 156 -6.65 15.65 3.56
C ILE A 156 -7.24 14.53 2.69
N LYS A 157 -6.78 14.39 1.44
CA LYS A 157 -7.22 13.33 0.52
C LYS A 157 -6.90 11.93 1.05
N VAL A 158 -5.70 11.73 1.60
CA VAL A 158 -5.31 10.43 2.20
C VAL A 158 -6.11 10.14 3.47
N LEU A 159 -6.35 11.13 4.34
CA LEU A 159 -7.21 10.98 5.53
C LEU A 159 -8.64 10.59 5.17
N ASP A 160 -9.20 11.19 4.13
CA ASP A 160 -10.54 10.83 3.63
C ASP A 160 -10.60 9.36 3.19
N ILE A 161 -9.59 8.89 2.44
CA ILE A 161 -9.49 7.48 2.05
C ILE A 161 -9.38 6.57 3.29
N ILE A 162 -8.57 6.93 4.30
CA ILE A 162 -8.51 6.17 5.56
C ILE A 162 -9.89 6.06 6.20
N GLY A 163 -10.65 7.15 6.21
CA GLY A 163 -12.02 7.14 6.73
C GLY A 163 -12.99 6.26 5.94
N GLN A 164 -12.75 6.08 4.65
CA GLN A 164 -13.55 5.20 3.78
C GLN A 164 -13.23 3.72 3.99
N ILE A 165 -11.96 3.35 4.13
CA ILE A 165 -11.52 1.94 4.24
C ILE A 165 -11.66 1.36 5.65
N LYS A 166 -11.90 2.18 6.68
CA LYS A 166 -12.13 1.75 8.07
C LYS A 166 -13.58 1.43 8.39
N LYS A 167 -14.48 1.67 7.45
CA LYS A 167 -15.91 1.36 7.59
C LYS A 167 -16.21 -0.07 7.27
#